data_4ca74697a2d984e885b49ada3507f0a7
#
_entry.id   4ca74697a2d984e885b49ada3507f0a7
#
_cell.length_a   1.000
_cell.length_b   1.000
_cell.length_c   1.000
_cell.angle_alpha   90.00
_cell.angle_beta   90.00
_cell.angle_gamma   90.00
#
_symmetry.space_group_name_H-M   'P 1'
#
loop_
_entity.id
_entity.type
_entity.pdbx_description
1 polymer ?
#
loop_
_entity_poly.entity_id
_entity_poly.type
_entity_poly.pdbx_seq_one_letter_code
_entity_poly.pdbx_strand_id
1 'polypeptide(L)'
;RRVLFRSEKHKILPTILSRCQIYDFERMTVPNTINHLKMVAEKEGISYEEQALAVIAEKADGGMRDALSIFDQAVSFCQGNLTYQKVTEDLNVLDSDNYFKLIDCALENNVSEMMLLLNGILDKGFDGGNMILGLAQHVRNVLMAKDAKTLPLLETSEAQKAKYQQQAQKAPTPFLYKALQIANKCDINYRQSSNKRLLVELTLIEIGQITQPEDKDI
;
A
#
# COMPACT_ATOMS: atom_id res chain seq x y z
N ARG A 1 9.95 27.98 29.72
CA ARG A 1 8.83 27.22 29.11
C ARG A 1 9.36 25.87 28.67
N ARG A 2 8.77 24.75 29.16
CA ARG A 2 9.08 23.41 28.66
C ARG A 2 8.20 23.15 27.43
N VAL A 3 8.81 22.74 26.32
CA VAL A 3 8.11 22.33 25.10
C VAL A 3 8.02 20.81 25.12
N LEU A 4 6.82 20.28 24.97
CA LEU A 4 6.53 18.85 24.89
C LEU A 4 6.08 18.55 23.46
N PHE A 5 6.81 17.68 22.76
CA PHE A 5 6.43 17.15 21.47
C PHE A 5 5.80 15.76 21.66
N ARG A 6 4.61 15.53 21.13
CA ARG A 6 3.92 14.24 21.16
C ARG A 6 3.17 14.01 19.87
N SER A 7 3.29 12.82 19.32
CA SER A 7 2.59 12.40 18.10
C SER A 7 1.11 12.10 18.32
N GLU A 8 0.70 11.83 19.58
CA GLU A 8 -0.65 11.38 19.91
C GLU A 8 -1.22 12.20 21.07
N LYS A 9 -2.04 13.19 20.74
CA LYS A 9 -2.67 14.11 21.68
C LYS A 9 -3.54 13.41 22.73
N HIS A 10 -4.24 12.34 22.32
CA HIS A 10 -5.14 11.59 23.21
C HIS A 10 -4.43 10.83 24.33
N LYS A 11 -3.11 10.60 24.20
CA LYS A 11 -2.28 9.96 25.25
C LYS A 11 -1.73 10.96 26.25
N ILE A 12 -2.00 12.27 26.11
CA ILE A 12 -1.54 13.31 27.05
C ILE A 12 -2.63 13.53 28.09
N LEU A 13 -2.22 13.59 29.36
CA LEU A 13 -3.14 13.86 30.46
C LEU A 13 -3.85 15.22 30.28
N PRO A 14 -5.18 15.28 30.48
CA PRO A 14 -5.95 16.53 30.33
C PRO A 14 -5.42 17.68 31.20
N THR A 15 -4.86 17.37 32.38
CA THR A 15 -4.23 18.34 33.29
C THR A 15 -3.01 19.04 32.70
N ILE A 16 -2.31 18.38 31.76
CA ILE A 16 -1.20 18.96 31.02
C ILE A 16 -1.71 19.81 29.88
N LEU A 17 -2.68 19.28 29.12
CA LEU A 17 -3.28 19.99 27.97
C LEU A 17 -3.91 21.33 28.38
N SER A 18 -4.58 21.39 29.54
CA SER A 18 -5.21 22.60 30.02
C SER A 18 -4.25 23.75 30.40
N ARG A 19 -2.97 23.47 30.52
CA ARG A 19 -1.88 24.40 30.88
C ARG A 19 -0.88 24.66 29.76
N CYS A 20 -1.13 24.11 28.59
CA CYS A 20 -0.26 24.23 27.42
C CYS A 20 -0.99 24.93 26.27
N GLN A 21 -0.25 25.70 25.49
CA GLN A 21 -0.72 26.11 24.17
C GLN A 21 -0.51 24.96 23.22
N ILE A 22 -1.57 24.56 22.51
CA ILE A 22 -1.58 23.41 21.63
C ILE A 22 -1.36 23.90 20.20
N TYR A 23 -0.40 23.30 19.49
CA TYR A 23 -0.18 23.46 18.07
C TYR A 23 -0.36 22.09 17.42
N ASP A 24 -1.37 21.95 16.59
CA ASP A 24 -1.60 20.72 15.82
C ASP A 24 -0.88 20.84 14.46
N PHE A 25 -0.07 19.86 14.12
CA PHE A 25 0.59 19.73 12.83
C PHE A 25 -0.08 18.62 12.05
N GLU A 26 -0.51 18.94 10.84
CA GLU A 26 -1.10 17.96 9.95
C GLU A 26 -0.02 17.04 9.36
N ARG A 27 -0.43 15.83 8.97
CA ARG A 27 0.44 14.92 8.21
C ARG A 27 0.73 15.50 6.83
N MET A 28 1.94 15.28 6.35
CA MET A 28 2.31 15.65 4.99
C MET A 28 1.59 14.75 3.99
N THR A 29 1.07 15.34 2.92
CA THR A 29 0.52 14.56 1.81
C THR A 29 1.65 13.91 1.00
N VAL A 30 1.37 12.78 0.35
CA VAL A 30 2.34 12.08 -0.51
C VAL A 30 2.93 13.03 -1.56
N PRO A 31 2.15 13.84 -2.32
CA PRO A 31 2.72 14.80 -3.27
C PRO A 31 3.68 15.82 -2.64
N ASN A 32 3.33 16.36 -1.47
CA ASN A 32 4.19 17.33 -0.78
C ASN A 32 5.48 16.68 -0.29
N THR A 33 5.41 15.44 0.20
CA THR A 33 6.59 14.67 0.60
C THR A 33 7.50 14.40 -0.61
N ILE A 34 6.95 13.97 -1.75
CA ILE A 34 7.70 13.76 -2.99
C ILE A 34 8.42 15.06 -3.41
N ASN A 35 7.71 16.19 -3.42
CA ASN A 35 8.30 17.47 -3.79
C ASN A 35 9.45 17.87 -2.87
N HIS A 36 9.33 17.60 -1.58
CA HIS A 36 10.42 17.87 -0.65
C HIS A 36 11.62 16.93 -0.86
N LEU A 37 11.38 15.64 -1.08
CA LEU A 37 12.43 14.67 -1.40
C LEU A 37 13.15 15.00 -2.71
N LYS A 38 12.45 15.51 -3.73
CA LYS A 38 13.06 16.03 -4.97
C LYS A 38 14.04 17.16 -4.68
N MET A 39 13.62 18.15 -3.88
CA MET A 39 14.51 19.27 -3.49
C MET A 39 15.75 18.78 -2.74
N VAL A 40 15.62 17.78 -1.87
CA VAL A 40 16.76 17.19 -1.16
C VAL A 40 17.69 16.47 -2.13
N ALA A 41 17.14 15.60 -3.00
CA ALA A 41 17.91 14.86 -3.99
C ALA A 41 18.71 15.78 -4.92
N GLU A 42 18.08 16.86 -5.40
CA GLU A 42 18.75 17.86 -6.25
C GLU A 42 19.89 18.58 -5.52
N LYS A 43 19.71 18.93 -4.24
CA LYS A 43 20.77 19.58 -3.43
C LYS A 43 21.94 18.65 -3.16
N GLU A 44 21.67 17.38 -2.93
CA GLU A 44 22.69 16.35 -2.63
C GLU A 44 23.28 15.73 -3.92
N GLY A 45 22.79 16.10 -5.11
CA GLY A 45 23.28 15.58 -6.39
C GLY A 45 22.92 14.10 -6.62
N ILE A 46 21.81 13.64 -6.03
CA ILE A 46 21.33 12.26 -6.10
C ILE A 46 20.43 12.10 -7.32
N SER A 47 20.71 11.09 -8.16
CA SER A 47 19.84 10.72 -9.28
C SER A 47 18.64 9.93 -8.78
N TYR A 48 17.44 10.24 -9.29
CA TYR A 48 16.22 9.58 -8.83
C TYR A 48 15.18 9.39 -9.93
N GLU A 49 14.39 8.36 -9.81
CA GLU A 49 13.11 8.20 -10.49
C GLU A 49 11.98 8.72 -9.58
N GLU A 50 11.03 9.45 -10.14
CA GLU A 50 9.91 9.99 -9.34
C GLU A 50 9.10 8.89 -8.65
N GLN A 51 8.97 7.74 -9.31
CA GLN A 51 8.28 6.56 -8.75
C GLN A 51 9.01 6.01 -7.51
N ALA A 52 10.34 6.08 -7.46
CA ALA A 52 11.12 5.69 -6.30
C ALA A 52 10.83 6.60 -5.09
N LEU A 53 10.75 7.91 -5.32
CA LEU A 53 10.39 8.88 -4.27
C LEU A 53 8.94 8.69 -3.79
N ALA A 54 8.03 8.28 -4.69
CA ALA A 54 6.65 7.97 -4.32
C ALA A 54 6.57 6.79 -3.35
N VAL A 55 7.33 5.71 -3.59
CA VAL A 55 7.42 4.56 -2.68
C VAL A 55 7.91 4.98 -1.29
N ILE A 56 8.95 5.83 -1.23
CA ILE A 56 9.47 6.36 0.05
C ILE A 56 8.40 7.19 0.76
N ALA A 57 7.71 8.08 0.04
CA ALA A 57 6.69 8.95 0.59
C ALA A 57 5.47 8.16 1.14
N GLU A 58 5.02 7.13 0.42
CA GLU A 58 3.95 6.23 0.86
C GLU A 58 4.36 5.44 2.12
N LYS A 59 5.59 4.92 2.15
CA LYS A 59 6.13 4.18 3.30
C LYS A 59 6.25 5.03 4.56
N ALA A 60 6.51 6.34 4.42
CA ALA A 60 6.66 7.30 5.51
C ALA A 60 5.33 7.72 6.17
N ASP A 61 4.19 7.40 5.56
CA ASP A 61 2.84 7.65 6.09
C ASP A 61 2.65 9.09 6.64
N GLY A 62 3.11 10.07 5.90
CA GLY A 62 2.96 11.49 6.22
C GLY A 62 3.94 12.03 7.28
N GLY A 63 4.90 11.25 7.73
CA GLY A 63 5.99 11.67 8.62
C GLY A 63 7.20 12.17 7.84
N MET A 64 7.47 13.49 7.81
CA MET A 64 8.63 14.01 7.08
C MET A 64 9.96 13.49 7.62
N ARG A 65 10.08 13.34 8.95
CA ARG A 65 11.28 12.77 9.56
C ARG A 65 11.53 11.34 9.11
N ASP A 66 10.46 10.54 9.07
CA ASP A 66 10.53 9.15 8.64
C ASP A 66 10.84 9.08 7.14
N ALA A 67 10.25 9.96 6.31
CA ALA A 67 10.54 10.06 4.89
C ALA A 67 12.03 10.35 4.62
N LEU A 68 12.63 11.27 5.34
CA LEU A 68 14.06 11.59 5.21
C LEU A 68 14.94 10.43 5.68
N SER A 69 14.57 9.76 6.78
CA SER A 69 15.33 8.60 7.26
C SER A 69 15.30 7.42 6.27
N ILE A 70 14.13 7.15 5.68
CA ILE A 70 13.97 6.12 4.65
C ILE A 70 14.72 6.53 3.37
N PHE A 71 14.69 7.80 3.01
CA PHE A 71 15.43 8.34 1.85
C PHE A 71 16.93 8.13 2.01
N ASP A 72 17.51 8.48 3.17
CA ASP A 72 18.94 8.31 3.47
C ASP A 72 19.36 6.84 3.40
N GLN A 73 18.51 5.93 3.95
CA GLN A 73 18.72 4.49 3.84
C GLN A 73 18.74 4.05 2.37
N ALA A 74 17.73 4.44 1.59
CA ALA A 74 17.62 4.08 0.19
C ALA A 74 18.77 4.65 -0.65
N VAL A 75 19.22 5.88 -0.40
CA VAL A 75 20.40 6.48 -1.06
C VAL A 75 21.64 5.65 -0.82
N SER A 76 21.85 5.22 0.43
CA SER A 76 22.99 4.39 0.80
C SER A 76 22.96 3.03 0.12
N PHE A 77 21.80 2.36 0.10
CA PHE A 77 21.61 1.06 -0.55
C PHE A 77 21.77 1.16 -2.08
N CYS A 78 21.16 2.18 -2.69
CA CYS A 78 21.16 2.39 -4.14
C CYS A 78 22.45 3.05 -4.67
N GLN A 79 23.41 3.37 -3.79
CA GLN A 79 24.67 4.04 -4.15
C GLN A 79 24.45 5.37 -4.92
N GLY A 80 23.51 6.17 -4.45
CA GLY A 80 23.21 7.50 -5.02
C GLY A 80 22.37 7.49 -6.29
N ASN A 81 21.86 6.34 -6.74
CA ASN A 81 20.95 6.24 -7.90
C ASN A 81 19.66 5.54 -7.50
N LEU A 82 18.65 6.32 -7.13
CA LEU A 82 17.34 5.86 -6.66
C LEU A 82 16.46 5.43 -7.84
N THR A 83 16.57 4.17 -8.26
CA THR A 83 15.62 3.58 -9.21
C THR A 83 14.45 2.93 -8.46
N TYR A 84 13.27 2.92 -9.09
CA TYR A 84 12.07 2.28 -8.52
C TYR A 84 12.33 0.84 -8.06
N GLN A 85 13.00 0.05 -8.92
CA GLN A 85 13.30 -1.35 -8.63
C GLN A 85 14.18 -1.54 -7.39
N LYS A 86 15.28 -0.77 -7.27
CA LYS A 86 16.20 -0.87 -6.13
C LYS A 86 15.55 -0.40 -4.82
N VAL A 87 14.75 0.66 -4.87
CA VAL A 87 14.06 1.18 -3.69
C VAL A 87 12.98 0.23 -3.21
N THR A 88 12.21 -0.38 -4.11
CA THR A 88 11.22 -1.42 -3.73
C THR A 88 11.88 -2.65 -3.14
N GLU A 89 13.06 -3.04 -3.64
CA GLU A 89 13.86 -4.14 -3.09
C GLU A 89 14.38 -3.79 -1.68
N ASP A 90 15.03 -2.64 -1.49
CA ASP A 90 15.57 -2.19 -0.19
C ASP A 90 14.46 -2.08 0.88
N LEU A 91 13.35 -1.46 0.53
CA LEU A 91 12.23 -1.26 1.45
C LEU A 91 11.33 -2.49 1.62
N ASN A 92 11.64 -3.59 0.91
CA ASN A 92 10.82 -4.80 0.86
C ASN A 92 9.34 -4.47 0.59
N VAL A 93 9.10 -3.63 -0.41
CA VAL A 93 7.77 -3.23 -0.87
C VAL A 93 7.44 -4.02 -2.12
N LEU A 94 6.32 -4.72 -2.08
CA LEU A 94 5.85 -5.49 -3.23
C LEU A 94 5.41 -4.53 -4.35
N ASP A 95 5.95 -4.74 -5.55
CA ASP A 95 5.58 -3.97 -6.73
C ASP A 95 4.07 -3.99 -6.97
N SER A 96 3.48 -2.82 -7.16
CA SER A 96 2.05 -2.64 -7.41
C SER A 96 1.53 -3.45 -8.60
N ASP A 97 2.36 -3.70 -9.60
CA ASP A 97 1.99 -4.50 -10.78
C ASP A 97 1.61 -5.95 -10.42
N ASN A 98 2.14 -6.50 -9.31
CA ASN A 98 1.72 -7.81 -8.82
C ASN A 98 0.26 -7.79 -8.33
N TYR A 99 -0.18 -6.73 -7.68
CA TYR A 99 -1.58 -6.59 -7.24
C TYR A 99 -2.53 -6.42 -8.42
N PHE A 100 -2.16 -5.64 -9.45
CA PHE A 100 -2.92 -5.54 -10.68
C PHE A 100 -3.12 -6.91 -11.33
N LYS A 101 -2.04 -7.70 -11.46
CA LYS A 101 -2.08 -9.05 -12.03
C LYS A 101 -2.96 -10.00 -11.20
N LEU A 102 -2.83 -9.97 -9.86
CA LEU A 102 -3.64 -10.81 -8.98
C LEU A 102 -5.13 -10.55 -9.15
N ILE A 103 -5.55 -9.28 -9.24
CA ILE A 103 -6.95 -8.92 -9.43
C ILE A 103 -7.42 -9.26 -10.84
N ASP A 104 -6.62 -9.04 -11.88
CA ASP A 104 -6.97 -9.44 -13.24
C ASP A 104 -7.16 -10.97 -13.33
N CYS A 105 -6.26 -11.77 -12.75
CA CYS A 105 -6.42 -13.23 -12.65
C CYS A 105 -7.69 -13.63 -11.86
N ALA A 106 -8.00 -12.91 -10.78
CA ALA A 106 -9.21 -13.19 -9.99
C ALA A 106 -10.49 -12.90 -10.78
N LEU A 107 -10.50 -11.85 -11.58
CA LEU A 107 -11.64 -11.52 -12.46
C LEU A 107 -11.85 -12.57 -13.56
N GLU A 108 -10.77 -13.23 -13.98
CA GLU A 108 -10.77 -14.32 -14.97
C GLU A 108 -10.97 -15.71 -14.33
N ASN A 109 -11.16 -15.80 -13.02
CA ASN A 109 -11.22 -17.05 -12.23
C ASN A 109 -9.97 -17.94 -12.40
N ASN A 110 -8.83 -17.35 -12.71
CA ASN A 110 -7.58 -18.07 -12.91
C ASN A 110 -6.82 -18.26 -11.58
N VAL A 111 -7.38 -19.11 -10.72
CA VAL A 111 -6.80 -19.39 -9.41
C VAL A 111 -5.40 -20.01 -9.52
N SER A 112 -5.15 -20.82 -10.53
CA SER A 112 -3.84 -21.45 -10.73
C SER A 112 -2.74 -20.41 -10.91
N GLU A 113 -2.97 -19.40 -11.74
CA GLU A 113 -2.01 -18.31 -11.97
C GLU A 113 -1.84 -17.45 -10.70
N MET A 114 -2.92 -17.22 -9.94
CA MET A 114 -2.84 -16.54 -8.65
C MET A 114 -1.92 -17.27 -7.66
N MET A 115 -1.98 -18.61 -7.63
CA MET A 115 -1.11 -19.42 -6.77
C MET A 115 0.35 -19.37 -7.22
N LEU A 116 0.63 -19.38 -8.52
CA LEU A 116 1.97 -19.21 -9.05
C LEU A 116 2.56 -17.83 -8.73
N LEU A 117 1.77 -16.77 -8.88
CA LEU A 117 2.16 -15.42 -8.49
C LEU A 117 2.45 -15.33 -6.99
N LEU A 118 1.56 -15.88 -6.14
CA LEU A 118 1.78 -15.93 -4.70
C LEU A 118 3.09 -16.63 -4.37
N ASN A 119 3.32 -17.81 -4.93
CA ASN A 119 4.56 -18.55 -4.68
C ASN A 119 5.79 -17.73 -5.06
N GLY A 120 5.78 -17.10 -6.23
CA GLY A 120 6.88 -16.22 -6.67
C GLY A 120 7.10 -15.00 -5.77
N ILE A 121 6.05 -14.49 -5.12
CA ILE A 121 6.14 -13.40 -4.14
C ILE A 121 6.77 -13.92 -2.83
N LEU A 122 6.29 -15.04 -2.31
CA LEU A 122 6.79 -15.63 -1.08
C LEU A 122 8.25 -16.12 -1.20
N ASP A 123 8.62 -16.68 -2.36
CA ASP A 123 10.00 -17.14 -2.62
C ASP A 123 11.01 -15.99 -2.67
N LYS A 124 10.56 -14.77 -2.97
CA LYS A 124 11.36 -13.52 -2.86
C LYS A 124 11.49 -13.00 -1.43
N GLY A 125 10.88 -13.67 -0.44
CA GLY A 125 10.95 -13.31 0.96
C GLY A 125 9.91 -12.29 1.43
N PHE A 126 8.88 -11.99 0.63
CA PHE A 126 7.79 -11.12 1.06
C PHE A 126 6.89 -11.83 2.08
N ASP A 127 6.43 -11.09 3.10
CA ASP A 127 5.48 -11.59 4.08
C ASP A 127 4.07 -11.67 3.50
N GLY A 128 3.40 -12.82 3.68
CA GLY A 128 2.06 -13.05 3.15
C GLY A 128 1.00 -12.14 3.76
N GLY A 129 1.13 -11.75 5.03
CA GLY A 129 0.21 -10.81 5.68
C GLY A 129 0.33 -9.42 5.11
N ASN A 130 1.55 -8.92 4.94
CA ASN A 130 1.79 -7.64 4.28
C ASN A 130 1.28 -7.64 2.84
N MET A 131 1.42 -8.76 2.13
CA MET A 131 0.87 -8.90 0.77
C MET A 131 -0.67 -8.81 0.77
N ILE A 132 -1.37 -9.47 1.70
CA ILE A 132 -2.83 -9.38 1.81
C ILE A 132 -3.29 -7.97 2.17
N LEU A 133 -2.58 -7.30 3.09
CA LEU A 133 -2.87 -5.91 3.43
C LEU A 133 -2.69 -4.98 2.22
N GLY A 134 -1.61 -5.15 1.45
CA GLY A 134 -1.38 -4.43 0.21
C GLY A 134 -2.44 -4.72 -0.86
N LEU A 135 -2.90 -5.98 -0.96
CA LEU A 135 -3.98 -6.36 -1.86
C LEU A 135 -5.30 -5.69 -1.46
N ALA A 136 -5.63 -5.65 -0.17
CA ALA A 136 -6.81 -4.93 0.33
C ALA A 136 -6.75 -3.44 -0.01
N GLN A 137 -5.60 -2.81 0.21
CA GLN A 137 -5.37 -1.41 -0.16
C GLN A 137 -5.51 -1.18 -1.67
N HIS A 138 -4.99 -2.09 -2.48
CA HIS A 138 -5.13 -2.05 -3.93
C HIS A 138 -6.60 -2.14 -4.37
N VAL A 139 -7.37 -3.10 -3.85
CA VAL A 139 -8.81 -3.26 -4.15
C VAL A 139 -9.60 -2.02 -3.73
N ARG A 140 -9.28 -1.42 -2.55
CA ARG A 140 -9.86 -0.14 -2.13
C ARG A 140 -9.55 0.97 -3.15
N ASN A 141 -8.32 1.07 -3.61
CA ASN A 141 -7.93 2.09 -4.59
C ASN A 141 -8.65 1.91 -5.93
N VAL A 142 -8.81 0.68 -6.41
CA VAL A 142 -9.64 0.36 -7.57
C VAL A 142 -11.08 0.80 -7.36
N LEU A 143 -11.66 0.56 -6.18
CA LEU A 143 -13.01 0.99 -5.84
C LEU A 143 -13.14 2.52 -5.84
N MET A 144 -12.16 3.24 -5.27
CA MET A 144 -12.13 4.71 -5.28
C MET A 144 -11.99 5.28 -6.71
N ALA A 145 -11.29 4.56 -7.59
CA ALA A 145 -11.08 4.97 -8.98
C ALA A 145 -12.35 4.82 -9.85
N LYS A 146 -13.42 4.17 -9.35
CA LYS A 146 -14.69 4.03 -10.08
C LYS A 146 -15.48 5.33 -10.18
N ASP A 147 -15.36 6.22 -9.20
CA ASP A 147 -16.08 7.50 -9.16
C ASP A 147 -15.10 8.65 -9.25
N ALA A 148 -15.36 9.58 -10.18
CA ALA A 148 -14.56 10.79 -10.34
C ALA A 148 -14.49 11.66 -9.08
N LYS A 149 -15.50 11.57 -8.19
CA LYS A 149 -15.52 12.31 -6.91
C LYS A 149 -14.55 11.74 -5.89
N THR A 150 -14.30 10.44 -5.92
CA THR A 150 -13.40 9.74 -4.99
C THR A 150 -11.99 9.58 -5.55
N LEU A 151 -11.80 9.76 -6.85
CA LEU A 151 -10.49 9.69 -7.51
C LEU A 151 -9.43 10.64 -6.87
N PRO A 152 -9.75 11.88 -6.47
CA PRO A 152 -8.79 12.74 -5.79
C PRO A 152 -8.32 12.24 -4.42
N LEU A 153 -9.05 11.28 -3.81
CA LEU A 153 -8.67 10.64 -2.55
C LEU A 153 -7.54 9.61 -2.73
N LEU A 154 -7.18 9.28 -3.98
CA LEU A 154 -6.01 8.46 -4.28
C LEU A 154 -4.75 9.32 -4.20
N GLU A 155 -4.02 9.15 -3.13
CA GLU A 155 -2.73 9.82 -2.89
C GLU A 155 -1.60 9.09 -3.63
N THR A 156 -1.66 9.09 -4.96
CA THR A 156 -0.68 8.43 -5.83
C THR A 156 -0.42 9.24 -7.11
N SER A 157 0.54 8.81 -7.93
CA SER A 157 0.89 9.49 -9.18
C SER A 157 -0.26 9.40 -10.21
N GLU A 158 -0.32 10.36 -11.14
CA GLU A 158 -1.35 10.36 -12.21
C GLU A 158 -1.26 9.11 -13.10
N ALA A 159 -0.04 8.62 -13.37
CA ALA A 159 0.15 7.37 -14.11
C ALA A 159 -0.48 6.17 -13.39
N GLN A 160 -0.34 6.11 -12.07
CA GLN A 160 -0.91 5.05 -11.25
C GLN A 160 -2.43 5.18 -11.15
N LYS A 161 -2.95 6.41 -11.03
CA LYS A 161 -4.41 6.66 -11.07
C LYS A 161 -5.04 6.14 -12.36
N ALA A 162 -4.37 6.36 -13.50
CA ALA A 162 -4.84 5.86 -14.79
C ALA A 162 -4.91 4.32 -14.82
N LYS A 163 -3.92 3.61 -14.26
CA LYS A 163 -3.94 2.14 -14.13
C LYS A 163 -5.11 1.68 -13.25
N TYR A 164 -5.34 2.34 -12.10
CA TYR A 164 -6.49 2.03 -11.23
C TYR A 164 -7.83 2.25 -11.94
N GLN A 165 -7.99 3.34 -12.69
CA GLN A 165 -9.20 3.59 -13.48
C GLN A 165 -9.44 2.52 -14.55
N GLN A 166 -8.38 2.08 -15.23
CA GLN A 166 -8.46 1.03 -16.23
C GLN A 166 -8.94 -0.29 -15.63
N GLN A 167 -8.38 -0.70 -14.47
CA GLN A 167 -8.83 -1.91 -13.79
C GLN A 167 -10.24 -1.74 -13.19
N ALA A 168 -10.58 -0.54 -12.70
CA ALA A 168 -11.92 -0.23 -12.19
C ALA A 168 -13.03 -0.40 -13.23
N GLN A 169 -12.76 -0.16 -14.51
CA GLN A 169 -13.72 -0.40 -15.59
C GLN A 169 -14.02 -1.89 -15.77
N LYS A 170 -13.03 -2.77 -15.55
CA LYS A 170 -13.18 -4.22 -15.68
C LYS A 170 -13.81 -4.88 -14.46
N ALA A 171 -13.51 -4.36 -13.26
CA ALA A 171 -13.90 -4.98 -12.01
C ALA A 171 -15.31 -4.55 -11.56
N PRO A 172 -16.30 -5.47 -11.42
CA PRO A 172 -17.61 -5.14 -10.88
C PRO A 172 -17.54 -4.67 -9.42
N THR A 173 -18.37 -3.70 -9.05
CA THR A 173 -18.41 -3.18 -7.66
C THR A 173 -18.69 -4.26 -6.61
N PRO A 174 -19.63 -5.22 -6.83
CA PRO A 174 -19.85 -6.31 -5.89
C PRO A 174 -18.62 -7.20 -5.69
N PHE A 175 -17.84 -7.46 -6.75
CA PHE A 175 -16.58 -8.18 -6.66
C PHE A 175 -15.60 -7.46 -5.73
N LEU A 176 -15.40 -6.15 -5.92
CA LEU A 176 -14.47 -5.37 -5.11
C LEU A 176 -14.86 -5.35 -3.62
N TYR A 177 -16.16 -5.20 -3.32
CA TYR A 177 -16.64 -5.29 -1.92
C TYR A 177 -16.37 -6.65 -1.31
N LYS A 178 -16.66 -7.72 -2.06
CA LYS A 178 -16.44 -9.08 -1.57
C LYS A 178 -14.96 -9.37 -1.35
N ALA A 179 -14.10 -8.97 -2.28
CA ALA A 179 -12.65 -9.10 -2.18
C ALA A 179 -12.10 -8.36 -0.96
N LEU A 180 -12.57 -7.12 -0.68
CA LEU A 180 -12.22 -6.38 0.53
C LEU A 180 -12.63 -7.12 1.81
N GLN A 181 -13.84 -7.67 1.86
CA GLN A 181 -14.31 -8.43 3.03
C GLN A 181 -13.45 -9.67 3.30
N ILE A 182 -13.10 -10.41 2.24
CA ILE A 182 -12.26 -11.62 2.32
C ILE A 182 -10.85 -11.25 2.78
N ALA A 183 -10.23 -10.23 2.18
CA ALA A 183 -8.90 -9.76 2.56
C ALA A 183 -8.85 -9.25 4.01
N ASN A 184 -9.86 -8.48 4.46
CA ASN A 184 -9.96 -8.01 5.83
C ASN A 184 -10.12 -9.17 6.84
N LYS A 185 -10.93 -10.19 6.49
CA LYS A 185 -11.07 -11.41 7.30
C LYS A 185 -9.74 -12.14 7.48
N CYS A 186 -8.93 -12.20 6.41
CA CYS A 186 -7.58 -12.77 6.46
C CYS A 186 -6.67 -11.97 7.40
N ASP A 187 -6.62 -10.65 7.27
CA ASP A 187 -5.78 -9.78 8.09
C ASP A 187 -6.08 -9.93 9.59
N ILE A 188 -7.36 -9.92 9.97
CA ILE A 188 -7.81 -10.11 11.36
C ILE A 188 -7.32 -11.46 11.91
N ASN A 189 -7.40 -12.54 11.12
CA ASN A 189 -7.06 -13.89 11.53
C ASN A 189 -5.57 -14.23 11.38
N TYR A 190 -4.80 -13.42 10.67
CA TYR A 190 -3.41 -13.73 10.28
C TYR A 190 -2.51 -13.99 11.48
N ARG A 191 -2.63 -13.19 12.55
CA ARG A 191 -1.81 -13.35 13.76
C ARG A 191 -2.11 -14.61 14.54
N GLN A 192 -3.37 -15.09 14.50
CA GLN A 192 -3.84 -16.25 15.26
C GLN A 192 -3.69 -17.56 14.49
N SER A 193 -3.48 -17.48 13.18
CA SER A 193 -3.33 -18.67 12.34
C SER A 193 -2.04 -19.41 12.63
N SER A 194 -2.13 -20.71 12.85
CA SER A 194 -0.99 -21.62 12.98
C SER A 194 -0.30 -21.89 11.62
N ASN A 195 -1.05 -21.81 10.51
CA ASN A 195 -0.54 -21.96 9.16
C ASN A 195 -0.88 -20.72 8.33
N LYS A 196 0.00 -19.72 8.41
CA LYS A 196 -0.16 -18.44 7.74
C LYS A 196 -0.19 -18.56 6.22
N ARG A 197 0.64 -19.45 5.67
CA ARG A 197 0.70 -19.68 4.22
C ARG A 197 -0.63 -20.21 3.71
N LEU A 198 -1.16 -21.25 4.33
CA LEU A 198 -2.45 -21.83 3.95
C LEU A 198 -3.59 -20.80 4.06
N LEU A 199 -3.58 -19.95 5.09
CA LEU A 199 -4.58 -18.89 5.22
C LEU A 199 -4.55 -17.91 4.06
N VAL A 200 -3.36 -17.50 3.61
CA VAL A 200 -3.19 -16.62 2.45
C VAL A 200 -3.64 -17.31 1.16
N GLU A 201 -3.26 -18.58 0.96
CA GLU A 201 -3.67 -19.38 -0.20
C GLU A 201 -5.20 -19.49 -0.27
N LEU A 202 -5.87 -19.84 0.84
CA LEU A 202 -7.33 -19.91 0.92
C LEU A 202 -8.00 -18.56 0.62
N THR A 203 -7.43 -17.47 1.12
CA THR A 203 -7.91 -16.11 0.86
C THR A 203 -7.89 -15.78 -0.63
N LEU A 204 -6.80 -16.08 -1.32
CA LEU A 204 -6.69 -15.84 -2.76
C LEU A 204 -7.62 -16.75 -3.56
N ILE A 205 -7.79 -18.01 -3.15
CA ILE A 205 -8.74 -18.95 -3.77
C ILE A 205 -10.18 -18.38 -3.62
N GLU A 206 -10.58 -17.96 -2.41
CA GLU A 206 -11.88 -17.34 -2.18
C GLU A 206 -12.10 -16.11 -3.06
N ILE A 207 -11.09 -15.24 -3.20
CA ILE A 207 -11.16 -14.06 -4.08
C ILE A 207 -11.29 -14.46 -5.55
N GLY A 208 -10.52 -15.45 -6.01
CA GLY A 208 -10.57 -15.95 -7.39
C GLY A 208 -11.87 -16.64 -7.75
N GLN A 209 -12.68 -17.04 -6.77
CA GLN A 209 -13.97 -17.72 -6.98
C GLN A 209 -15.19 -16.78 -6.91
N ILE A 210 -15.00 -15.50 -6.59
CA ILE A 210 -16.12 -14.55 -6.40
C ILE A 210 -17.02 -14.44 -7.64
N THR A 211 -16.43 -14.52 -8.84
CA THR A 211 -17.12 -14.35 -10.12
C THR A 211 -17.55 -15.66 -10.77
N GLN A 212 -17.23 -16.81 -10.14
CA GLN A 212 -17.74 -18.09 -10.65
C GLN A 212 -19.26 -18.13 -10.52
N PRO A 213 -19.99 -18.56 -11.56
CA PRO A 213 -21.39 -18.86 -11.42
C PRO A 213 -21.56 -19.95 -10.36
N GLU A 214 -22.47 -19.74 -9.41
CA GLU A 214 -22.86 -20.81 -8.48
C GLU A 214 -23.28 -22.03 -9.32
N ASP A 215 -22.59 -23.16 -9.18
CA ASP A 215 -23.08 -24.42 -9.69
C ASP A 215 -24.44 -24.64 -9.03
N LYS A 216 -25.51 -24.46 -9.81
CA LYS A 216 -26.84 -24.85 -9.38
C LYS A 216 -26.77 -26.37 -9.26
N ASP A 217 -26.61 -26.85 -8.04
CA ASP A 217 -26.80 -28.26 -7.72
C ASP A 217 -28.07 -28.76 -8.37
N ILE A 218 -27.90 -29.77 -9.22
CA ILE A 218 -28.97 -30.52 -9.89
C ILE A 218 -29.65 -31.43 -8.85
#